data_fe7ef4c053aa22ddfec7aea1719b2317
#
_entry.id   fe7ef4c053aa22ddfec7aea1719b2317
#
_cell.length_a   1.000
_cell.length_b   1.000
_cell.length_c   1.000
_cell.angle_alpha   90.00
_cell.angle_beta   90.00
_cell.angle_gamma   90.00
#
_symmetry.space_group_name_H-M   'P 1'
#
loop_
_entity.id
_entity.type
_entity.pdbx_description
1 polymer ?
#
loop_
_entity_poly.entity_id
_entity_poly.type
_entity_poly.pdbx_seq_one_letter_code
_entity_poly.pdbx_strand_id
1 'polypeptide(L)'
;DCGTSLWRHKRTGLSDAPPAADARRLGTPLAALRSACERDARHRSRWVETDRIGYACNRMVAYPSGCFHSASRHYGASNADGRLYQTFRVGVDWASFRR
;
A
#
# COMPACT_ATOMS: atom_id res chain seq x y z
N ASP A 1 -6.18 16.54 1.15
CA ASP A 1 -4.88 15.92 1.09
C ASP A 1 -4.79 14.97 -0.10
N CYS A 2 -3.91 15.29 -1.03
CA CYS A 2 -3.78 14.59 -2.32
C CYS A 2 -2.56 13.69 -2.39
N GLY A 3 -2.20 13.06 -1.30
CA GLY A 3 -1.02 12.21 -1.20
C GLY A 3 -1.28 10.74 -1.38
N THR A 4 -0.64 9.93 -0.54
CA THR A 4 -0.72 8.48 -0.54
C THR A 4 -1.24 8.00 0.79
N SER A 5 -2.18 7.07 0.76
CA SER A 5 -2.69 6.40 1.95
C SER A 5 -2.18 4.97 2.02
N LEU A 6 -1.84 4.54 3.22
CA LEU A 6 -1.50 3.15 3.53
C LEU A 6 -2.66 2.52 4.29
N TRP A 7 -2.93 1.24 4.03
CA TRP A 7 -4.14 0.58 4.50
C TRP A 7 -3.86 -0.76 5.16
N ARG A 8 -4.72 -1.13 6.10
CA ARG A 8 -4.76 -2.47 6.68
C ARG A 8 -6.12 -3.10 6.36
N HIS A 9 -6.12 -4.33 5.88
CA HIS A 9 -7.32 -5.09 5.60
C HIS A 9 -7.96 -5.55 6.92
N LYS A 10 -9.23 -5.19 7.15
CA LYS A 10 -9.90 -5.48 8.42
C LYS A 10 -10.05 -6.96 8.70
N ARG A 11 -10.48 -7.72 7.69
CA ARG A 11 -10.79 -9.13 7.84
C ARG A 11 -9.57 -9.98 8.15
N THR A 12 -8.44 -9.70 7.49
CA THR A 12 -7.21 -10.48 7.66
C THR A 12 -6.20 -9.84 8.62
N GLY A 13 -6.35 -8.57 8.90
CA GLY A 13 -5.38 -7.81 9.70
C GLY A 13 -4.09 -7.49 8.97
N LEU A 14 -4.00 -7.77 7.67
CA LEU A 14 -2.79 -7.61 6.89
C LEU A 14 -2.64 -6.18 6.36
N SER A 15 -1.41 -5.68 6.38
CA SER A 15 -1.03 -4.39 5.79
C SER A 15 -0.25 -4.57 4.48
N ASP A 16 0.16 -5.79 4.17
CA ASP A 16 0.91 -6.14 2.98
C ASP A 16 0.24 -7.26 2.21
N ALA A 17 0.57 -7.40 0.93
CA ALA A 17 0.23 -8.57 0.16
C ALA A 17 0.79 -9.82 0.89
N PRO A 18 -0.03 -10.84 1.19
CA PRO A 18 0.38 -11.91 2.10
C PRO A 18 1.44 -12.82 1.48
N PRO A 19 2.61 -12.99 2.13
CA PRO A 19 3.56 -14.00 1.75
C PRO A 19 3.16 -15.40 2.27
N ALA A 20 3.81 -16.44 1.78
CA ALA A 20 3.52 -17.82 2.19
C ALA A 20 3.64 -18.04 3.71
N ALA A 21 4.54 -17.32 4.37
CA ALA A 21 4.72 -17.42 5.82
C ALA A 21 3.46 -16.99 6.58
N ASP A 22 2.77 -15.95 6.09
CA ASP A 22 1.53 -15.48 6.72
C ASP A 22 0.40 -16.49 6.56
N ALA A 23 0.34 -17.19 5.43
CA ALA A 23 -0.63 -18.26 5.23
C ALA A 23 -0.48 -19.36 6.28
N ARG A 24 0.76 -19.77 6.54
CA ARG A 24 1.04 -20.78 7.56
C ARG A 24 0.70 -20.29 8.97
N ARG A 25 1.07 -19.05 9.28
CA ARG A 25 0.81 -18.45 10.59
C ARG A 25 -0.69 -18.32 10.88
N LEU A 26 -1.48 -17.94 9.87
CA LEU A 26 -2.92 -17.75 10.00
C LEU A 26 -3.73 -19.02 9.80
N GLY A 27 -3.10 -20.11 9.37
CA GLY A 27 -3.80 -21.36 9.10
C GLY A 27 -4.75 -21.31 7.92
N THR A 28 -4.53 -20.37 6.99
CA THR A 28 -5.40 -20.13 5.84
C THR A 28 -4.57 -20.24 4.56
N PRO A 29 -5.07 -20.91 3.50
CA PRO A 29 -4.35 -20.98 2.23
C PRO A 29 -4.03 -19.59 1.67
N LEU A 30 -2.83 -19.45 1.12
CA LEU A 30 -2.37 -18.17 0.56
C LEU A 30 -3.31 -17.63 -0.50
N ALA A 31 -3.83 -18.49 -1.38
CA ALA A 31 -4.78 -18.09 -2.41
C ALA A 31 -6.05 -17.49 -1.82
N ALA A 32 -6.54 -18.04 -0.70
CA ALA A 32 -7.72 -17.54 -0.03
C ALA A 32 -7.47 -16.15 0.60
N LEU A 33 -6.29 -15.94 1.19
CA LEU A 33 -5.92 -14.63 1.73
C LEU A 33 -5.85 -13.57 0.64
N ARG A 34 -5.20 -13.90 -0.47
CA ARG A 34 -5.08 -12.98 -1.61
C ARG A 34 -6.44 -12.67 -2.21
N SER A 35 -7.30 -13.67 -2.38
CA SER A 35 -8.65 -13.48 -2.91
C SER A 35 -9.49 -12.60 -2.00
N ALA A 36 -9.37 -12.75 -0.69
CA ALA A 36 -10.10 -11.90 0.25
C ALA A 36 -9.70 -10.44 0.11
N CYS A 37 -8.41 -10.15 0.02
CA CYS A 37 -7.91 -8.79 -0.16
C CYS A 37 -8.35 -8.20 -1.52
N GLU A 38 -8.26 -8.97 -2.58
CA GLU A 38 -8.66 -8.52 -3.92
C GLU A 38 -10.15 -8.26 -4.01
N ARG A 39 -10.97 -9.11 -3.39
CA ARG A 39 -12.42 -8.95 -3.36
C ARG A 39 -12.84 -7.67 -2.66
N ASP A 40 -12.14 -7.29 -1.61
CA ASP A 40 -12.44 -6.11 -0.83
C ASP A 40 -11.73 -4.85 -1.33
N ALA A 41 -10.90 -4.94 -2.37
CA ALA A 41 -10.03 -3.85 -2.82
C ALA A 41 -10.76 -2.53 -3.13
N ARG A 42 -12.02 -2.60 -3.59
CA ARG A 42 -12.82 -1.44 -3.94
C ARG A 42 -13.81 -1.03 -2.84
N HIS A 43 -13.78 -1.70 -1.70
CA HIS A 43 -14.72 -1.44 -0.60
C HIS A 43 -14.00 -0.79 0.56
N ARG A 44 -13.99 0.54 0.60
CA ARG A 44 -13.29 1.31 1.62
C ARG A 44 -13.64 0.88 3.05
N SER A 45 -14.89 0.48 3.29
CA SER A 45 -15.34 0.05 4.60
C SER A 45 -14.64 -1.22 5.10
N ARG A 46 -13.98 -1.96 4.23
CA ARG A 46 -13.23 -3.18 4.58
C ARG A 46 -11.79 -2.91 4.98
N TRP A 47 -11.38 -1.63 5.03
CA TRP A 47 -10.01 -1.22 5.27
C TRP A 47 -9.92 -0.16 6.35
N VAL A 48 -8.79 -0.17 7.06
CA VAL A 48 -8.42 0.90 8.00
C VAL A 48 -7.25 1.66 7.39
N GLU A 49 -7.41 2.96 7.23
CA GLU A 49 -6.28 3.81 6.84
C GLU A 49 -5.33 3.93 8.01
N THR A 50 -4.11 3.43 7.84
CA THR A 50 -3.09 3.45 8.89
C THR A 50 -2.21 4.68 8.84
N ASP A 51 -1.95 5.17 7.65
CA ASP A 51 -1.11 6.35 7.43
C ASP A 51 -1.63 7.12 6.23
N ARG A 52 -1.46 8.42 6.29
CA ARG A 52 -1.76 9.31 5.17
C ARG A 52 -0.62 10.30 5.02
N ILE A 53 0.04 10.24 3.85
CA ILE A 53 1.17 11.11 3.56
C ILE A 53 0.71 12.15 2.55
N GLY A 54 0.74 13.42 2.96
CA GLY A 54 0.30 14.52 2.14
C GLY A 54 1.19 14.75 0.93
N TYR A 55 0.59 15.21 -0.16
CA TYR A 55 1.35 15.62 -1.34
C TYR A 55 2.02 16.97 -1.08
N ALA A 56 3.31 17.03 -1.35
CA ALA A 56 4.08 18.27 -1.29
C ALA A 56 5.13 18.24 -2.40
N CYS A 57 5.40 19.40 -2.98
CA CYS A 57 6.42 19.52 -4.00
C CYS A 57 7.77 19.04 -3.46
N ASN A 58 8.47 18.26 -4.28
CA ASN A 58 9.80 17.74 -3.96
C ASN A 58 9.84 16.82 -2.73
N ARG A 59 8.72 16.20 -2.37
CA ARG A 59 8.67 15.20 -1.30
C ARG A 59 8.86 13.80 -1.88
N MET A 60 9.77 13.04 -1.26
CA MET A 60 9.95 11.63 -1.55
C MET A 60 9.34 10.79 -0.44
N VAL A 61 8.65 9.72 -0.83
CA VAL A 61 8.10 8.74 0.10
C VAL A 61 8.58 7.36 -0.31
N ALA A 62 9.09 6.61 0.64
CA ALA A 62 9.52 5.23 0.41
C ALA A 62 8.71 4.27 1.27
N TYR A 63 8.24 3.18 0.69
CA TYR A 63 7.51 2.13 1.39
C TYR A 63 7.71 0.78 0.71
N PRO A 64 7.51 -0.35 1.43
CA PRO A 64 7.59 -1.66 0.81
C PRO A 64 6.60 -1.80 -0.34
N SER A 65 7.02 -2.38 -1.46
CA SER A 65 6.17 -2.48 -2.65
C SER A 65 4.92 -3.33 -2.43
N GLY A 66 4.96 -4.27 -1.49
CA GLY A 66 3.83 -5.13 -1.16
C GLY A 66 2.80 -4.51 -0.24
N CYS A 67 3.06 -3.36 0.39
CA CYS A 67 2.09 -2.78 1.30
C CYS A 67 0.87 -2.25 0.55
N PHE A 68 -0.29 -2.34 1.18
CA PHE A 68 -1.54 -1.84 0.59
C PHE A 68 -1.54 -0.33 0.61
N HIS A 69 -1.66 0.27 -0.56
CA HIS A 69 -1.60 1.71 -0.71
C HIS A 69 -2.54 2.19 -1.82
N SER A 70 -2.89 3.45 -1.76
CA SER A 70 -3.68 4.10 -2.80
C SER A 70 -3.39 5.60 -2.80
N ALA A 71 -3.74 6.26 -3.90
CA ALA A 71 -3.82 7.71 -3.89
C ALA A 71 -4.91 8.14 -2.91
N SER A 72 -4.61 9.07 -2.03
CA SER A 72 -5.61 9.59 -1.09
C SER A 72 -6.65 10.41 -1.84
N ARG A 73 -6.19 11.21 -2.79
CA ARG A 73 -7.01 12.13 -3.54
C ARG A 73 -6.25 12.62 -4.77
N HIS A 74 -6.99 12.97 -5.80
CA HIS A 74 -6.42 13.61 -6.98
C HIS A 74 -6.95 15.04 -7.09
N TYR A 75 -6.19 15.89 -7.78
CA TYR A 75 -6.62 17.25 -8.08
C TYR A 75 -6.24 17.61 -9.51
N GLY A 76 -6.82 18.70 -10.00
CA GLY A 76 -6.60 19.17 -11.37
C GLY A 76 -7.55 18.53 -12.37
N ALA A 77 -7.80 19.24 -13.47
CA ALA A 77 -8.71 18.80 -14.51
C ALA A 77 -8.00 18.27 -15.75
N SER A 78 -6.68 18.47 -15.85
CA SER A 78 -5.89 18.07 -17.02
C SER A 78 -4.46 17.76 -16.60
N ASN A 79 -3.65 17.31 -17.56
CA ASN A 79 -2.22 17.04 -17.31
C ASN A 79 -1.43 18.28 -16.94
N ALA A 80 -1.94 19.48 -17.30
CA ALA A 80 -1.23 20.73 -17.03
C ALA A 80 -1.35 21.15 -15.55
N ASP A 81 -2.46 20.83 -14.88
CA ASP A 81 -2.75 21.27 -13.51
C ASP A 81 -3.01 20.11 -12.56
N GLY A 82 -2.81 18.88 -13.01
CA GLY A 82 -2.99 17.69 -12.20
C GLY A 82 -1.82 17.42 -11.26
N ARG A 83 -2.04 16.48 -10.33
CA ARG A 83 -1.00 16.01 -9.42
C ARG A 83 0.09 15.28 -10.23
N LEU A 84 1.32 15.75 -10.10
CA LEU A 84 2.48 15.14 -10.74
C LEU A 84 3.23 14.26 -9.73
N TYR A 85 3.55 13.05 -10.12
CA TYR A 85 4.39 12.18 -9.31
C TYR A 85 5.26 11.30 -10.19
N GLN A 86 6.35 10.81 -9.62
CA GLN A 86 7.27 9.90 -10.29
C GLN A 86 7.53 8.72 -9.36
N THR A 87 7.51 7.50 -9.90
CA THR A 87 7.70 6.28 -9.14
C THR A 87 9.00 5.61 -9.54
N PHE A 88 9.76 5.19 -8.53
CA PHE A 88 10.95 4.38 -8.71
C PHE A 88 10.80 3.09 -7.91
N ARG A 89 11.19 1.97 -8.51
CA ARG A 89 11.27 0.70 -7.81
C ARG A 89 12.73 0.35 -7.62
N VAL A 90 13.13 0.10 -6.37
CA VAL A 90 14.51 -0.20 -6.02
C VAL A 90 14.55 -1.46 -5.17
N GLY A 91 15.59 -2.26 -5.36
CA GLY A 91 15.88 -3.37 -4.48
C GLY A 91 16.66 -2.89 -3.26
N VAL A 92 16.40 -3.49 -2.11
CA VAL A 92 17.11 -3.17 -0.88
C VAL A 92 17.81 -4.43 -0.38
N ASP A 93 19.10 -4.34 -0.15
CA ASP A 93 19.86 -5.40 0.48
C ASP A 93 19.78 -5.23 2.01
N TRP A 94 18.80 -5.89 2.60
CA TRP A 94 18.56 -5.79 4.04
C TRP A 94 19.72 -6.35 4.87
N ALA A 95 20.49 -7.29 4.32
CA ALA A 95 21.64 -7.85 5.02
C ALA A 95 22.71 -6.81 5.32
N SER A 96 22.88 -5.80 4.44
CA SER A 96 23.87 -4.75 4.64
C SER A 96 23.52 -3.79 5.77
N PHE A 97 22.28 -3.80 6.28
CA PHE A 97 21.85 -2.98 7.41
C PHE A 97 22.02 -3.68 8.76
N ARG A 98 22.36 -4.96 8.75
CA ARG A 98 22.60 -5.72 9.97
C ARG A 98 24.06 -5.59 10.37
N ARG A 99 24.30 -4.93 11.44
CA ARG A 99 25.67 -4.75 11.98
C ARG A 99 25.70 -5.10 13.46
#